data_2d6cd9c6d4d0864c9e7540c43223ca1b
#
_entry.id   2d6cd9c6d4d0864c9e7540c43223ca1b
#
_cell.length_a   1.000
_cell.length_b   1.000
_cell.length_c   1.000
_cell.angle_alpha   90.00
_cell.angle_beta   90.00
_cell.angle_gamma   90.00
#
_symmetry.space_group_name_H-M   'P 1'
#
loop_
_entity.id
_entity.type
_entity.pdbx_description
1 polymer ?
#
loop_
_entity_poly.entity_id
_entity_poly.type
_entity_poly.pdbx_seq_one_letter_code
_entity_poly.pdbx_strand_id
1 'polypeptide(L)'
;GVEGWATMEPTLAIHKVQVNADPWHYEKYNTAAEQIVTALSGAVGTCASGELVYPLADGYNVTSDYGPREINISGASSWHAATDMQHWPNNCNDPIYAIQEGRVTFTGTFQVTIKHPDGYDISYLHMWPEDVIVSVGDEVTAGQPIGVTGNSGPSGGCHLDLRINVAGNTNPQLDSLVLSQAEGSRDYVNFVNPEAFYALYGM
;
A
#
# COMPACT_ATOMS: atom_id res chain seq x y z
N GLY A 1 -14.66 16.51 -25.34
CA GLY A 1 -14.28 15.10 -25.61
C GLY A 1 -14.89 14.65 -26.94
N VAL A 2 -14.45 13.53 -27.47
CA VAL A 2 -14.98 12.93 -28.69
C VAL A 2 -16.28 12.21 -28.35
N GLU A 3 -17.42 12.64 -28.91
CA GLU A 3 -18.72 11.99 -28.69
C GLU A 3 -18.72 10.56 -29.28
N GLY A 4 -19.23 9.57 -28.51
CA GLY A 4 -19.33 8.17 -28.94
C GLY A 4 -18.00 7.40 -28.95
N TRP A 5 -16.94 7.91 -28.32
CA TRP A 5 -15.60 7.29 -28.32
C TRP A 5 -15.60 5.84 -27.77
N ALA A 6 -16.45 5.55 -26.78
CA ALA A 6 -16.51 4.25 -26.11
C ALA A 6 -16.98 3.08 -27.02
N THR A 7 -17.65 3.40 -28.13
CA THR A 7 -18.16 2.42 -29.12
C THR A 7 -17.45 2.53 -30.47
N MET A 8 -16.45 3.38 -30.57
CA MET A 8 -15.69 3.64 -31.78
C MET A 8 -14.47 2.71 -31.83
N GLU A 9 -14.07 2.31 -33.05
CA GLU A 9 -12.77 1.64 -33.24
C GLU A 9 -11.64 2.49 -32.63
N PRO A 10 -10.75 1.91 -31.78
CA PRO A 10 -9.75 2.67 -31.02
C PRO A 10 -8.89 3.60 -31.89
N THR A 11 -8.42 3.10 -33.04
CA THR A 11 -7.59 3.90 -33.96
C THR A 11 -8.32 5.13 -34.49
N LEU A 12 -9.64 5.02 -34.77
CA LEU A 12 -10.46 6.14 -35.23
C LEU A 12 -10.74 7.15 -34.11
N ALA A 13 -10.91 6.68 -32.86
CA ALA A 13 -11.05 7.56 -31.72
C ALA A 13 -9.78 8.39 -31.49
N ILE A 14 -8.60 7.76 -31.57
CA ILE A 14 -7.30 8.43 -31.48
C ILE A 14 -7.11 9.43 -32.63
N HIS A 15 -7.47 9.04 -33.88
CA HIS A 15 -7.38 9.92 -35.03
C HIS A 15 -8.19 11.21 -34.84
N LYS A 16 -9.40 11.12 -34.28
CA LYS A 16 -10.23 12.31 -34.00
C LYS A 16 -9.59 13.28 -33.01
N VAL A 17 -8.71 12.81 -32.14
CA VAL A 17 -8.00 13.66 -31.17
C VAL A 17 -6.69 14.21 -31.75
N GLN A 18 -5.93 13.36 -32.45
CA GLN A 18 -4.58 13.67 -32.93
C GLN A 18 -4.54 14.16 -34.38
N VAL A 19 -5.60 13.95 -35.17
CA VAL A 19 -5.71 14.37 -36.55
C VAL A 19 -4.54 13.86 -37.41
N ASN A 20 -4.25 12.57 -37.33
CA ASN A 20 -3.20 11.93 -38.13
C ASN A 20 -3.55 11.94 -39.62
N ALA A 21 -2.54 11.92 -40.48
CA ALA A 21 -2.74 11.81 -41.93
C ALA A 21 -3.40 10.47 -42.34
N ASP A 22 -3.14 9.42 -41.56
CA ASP A 22 -3.76 8.10 -41.73
C ASP A 22 -4.67 7.77 -40.54
N PRO A 23 -6.00 7.67 -40.72
CA PRO A 23 -6.93 7.31 -39.67
C PRO A 23 -6.70 5.94 -39.06
N TRP A 24 -6.06 5.03 -39.80
CA TRP A 24 -5.77 3.64 -39.40
C TRP A 24 -4.34 3.44 -38.88
N HIS A 25 -3.62 4.52 -38.66
CA HIS A 25 -2.21 4.50 -38.25
C HIS A 25 -1.93 3.59 -37.05
N TYR A 26 -2.86 3.51 -36.10
CA TYR A 26 -2.69 2.75 -34.86
C TYR A 26 -3.25 1.32 -34.90
N GLU A 27 -3.92 0.90 -36.00
CA GLU A 27 -4.50 -0.43 -36.14
C GLU A 27 -3.47 -1.55 -35.91
N LYS A 28 -2.25 -1.35 -36.41
CA LYS A 28 -1.14 -2.30 -36.24
C LYS A 28 -0.73 -2.56 -34.79
N TYR A 29 -1.13 -1.70 -33.85
CA TYR A 29 -0.84 -1.83 -32.43
C TYR A 29 -1.99 -2.41 -31.62
N ASN A 30 -3.19 -2.58 -32.22
CA ASN A 30 -4.38 -3.06 -31.49
C ASN A 30 -4.13 -4.41 -30.82
N THR A 31 -3.58 -5.39 -31.55
CA THR A 31 -3.28 -6.72 -30.97
C THR A 31 -2.31 -6.64 -29.79
N ALA A 32 -1.25 -5.83 -29.91
CA ALA A 32 -0.30 -5.66 -28.82
C ALA A 32 -0.94 -4.94 -27.62
N ALA A 33 -1.78 -3.93 -27.88
CA ALA A 33 -2.52 -3.23 -26.82
C ALA A 33 -3.53 -4.16 -26.13
N GLU A 34 -4.27 -4.97 -26.89
CA GLU A 34 -5.19 -5.99 -26.35
C GLU A 34 -4.47 -7.07 -25.54
N GLN A 35 -3.29 -7.51 -25.97
CA GLN A 35 -2.46 -8.45 -25.23
C GLN A 35 -1.97 -7.84 -23.92
N ILE A 36 -1.53 -6.57 -23.92
CA ILE A 36 -1.13 -5.85 -22.72
C ILE A 36 -2.34 -5.67 -21.79
N VAL A 37 -3.48 -5.20 -22.30
CA VAL A 37 -4.71 -5.04 -21.52
C VAL A 37 -5.17 -6.39 -20.97
N THR A 38 -5.11 -7.46 -21.75
CA THR A 38 -5.48 -8.82 -21.30
C THR A 38 -4.50 -9.35 -20.27
N ALA A 39 -3.19 -9.13 -20.44
CA ALA A 39 -2.18 -9.50 -19.46
C ALA A 39 -2.34 -8.70 -18.17
N LEU A 40 -2.62 -7.40 -18.28
CA LEU A 40 -2.90 -6.51 -17.15
C LEU A 40 -4.28 -6.76 -16.56
N SER A 41 -5.32 -7.06 -17.36
CA SER A 41 -6.64 -7.42 -16.86
C SER A 41 -6.72 -8.87 -16.38
N GLY A 42 -5.82 -9.75 -16.81
CA GLY A 42 -5.56 -11.04 -16.17
C GLY A 42 -4.81 -10.86 -14.84
N ALA A 43 -4.00 -9.80 -14.72
CA ALA A 43 -3.41 -9.32 -13.47
C ALA A 43 -4.38 -8.40 -12.68
N VAL A 44 -5.35 -7.76 -13.36
CA VAL A 44 -6.47 -6.96 -12.80
C VAL A 44 -7.77 -7.80 -12.83
N GLY A 45 -7.67 -9.04 -13.28
CA GLY A 45 -8.76 -10.01 -13.32
C GLY A 45 -9.09 -10.51 -11.92
N THR A 46 -10.04 -9.86 -11.35
CA THR A 46 -10.48 -9.77 -9.97
C THR A 46 -9.54 -8.88 -9.14
N CYS A 47 -9.97 -7.67 -8.77
CA CYS A 47 -9.76 -7.19 -7.43
C CYS A 47 -10.35 -8.28 -6.54
N ALA A 48 -9.61 -9.36 -6.32
CA ALA A 48 -9.92 -10.30 -5.29
C ALA A 48 -9.69 -9.52 -4.02
N SER A 49 -10.76 -9.21 -3.31
CA SER A 49 -10.68 -8.86 -1.91
C SER A 49 -9.72 -9.86 -1.28
N GLY A 50 -8.48 -9.41 -0.94
CA GLY A 50 -7.48 -10.28 -0.37
C GLY A 50 -6.12 -10.36 -1.08
N GLU A 51 -5.87 -9.66 -2.20
CA GLU A 51 -4.51 -9.56 -2.73
C GLU A 51 -3.62 -8.84 -1.72
N LEU A 52 -2.53 -9.48 -1.31
CA LEU A 52 -1.54 -8.94 -0.39
C LEU A 52 -0.21 -8.81 -1.11
N VAL A 53 0.45 -7.66 -0.96
CA VAL A 53 1.78 -7.40 -1.51
C VAL A 53 2.70 -6.85 -0.42
N TYR A 54 4.01 -6.88 -0.63
CA TYR A 54 4.96 -6.21 0.27
C TYR A 54 4.91 -4.69 0.08
N PRO A 55 5.12 -3.92 1.16
CA PRO A 55 5.01 -2.46 1.13
C PRO A 55 6.20 -1.77 0.49
N LEU A 56 7.33 -2.46 0.37
CA LEU A 56 8.56 -2.01 -0.28
C LEU A 56 8.98 -3.01 -1.36
N ALA A 57 9.79 -2.57 -2.32
CA ALA A 57 10.39 -3.46 -3.31
C ALA A 57 11.30 -4.51 -2.66
N ASP A 58 11.60 -5.59 -3.38
CA ASP A 58 12.47 -6.67 -2.89
C ASP A 58 13.85 -6.15 -2.43
N GLY A 59 14.40 -6.83 -1.41
CA GLY A 59 15.74 -6.52 -0.88
C GLY A 59 15.76 -5.57 0.31
N TYR A 60 14.60 -5.21 0.86
CA TYR A 60 14.54 -4.48 2.13
C TYR A 60 14.98 -5.34 3.31
N ASN A 61 15.37 -4.66 4.39
CA ASN A 61 15.72 -5.31 5.66
C ASN A 61 14.70 -4.91 6.73
N VAL A 62 14.30 -5.88 7.56
CA VAL A 62 13.61 -5.59 8.82
C VAL A 62 14.64 -5.06 9.80
N THR A 63 14.37 -3.90 10.38
CA THR A 63 15.30 -3.19 11.27
C THR A 63 14.81 -3.08 12.70
N SER A 64 13.51 -3.30 12.94
CA SER A 64 12.92 -3.42 14.27
C SER A 64 11.67 -4.28 14.20
N ASP A 65 11.67 -5.34 14.97
CA ASP A 65 10.55 -6.29 15.03
C ASP A 65 9.39 -5.75 15.85
N TYR A 66 8.22 -6.33 15.63
CA TYR A 66 7.05 -6.14 16.47
C TYR A 66 7.28 -6.69 17.90
N GLY A 67 6.79 -5.97 18.91
CA GLY A 67 6.83 -6.41 20.29
C GLY A 67 7.62 -5.49 21.25
N PRO A 68 8.02 -6.00 22.42
CA PRO A 68 8.79 -5.21 23.38
C PRO A 68 10.20 -4.93 22.86
N ARG A 69 10.65 -3.68 23.02
CA ARG A 69 12.00 -3.26 22.61
C ARG A 69 12.62 -2.27 23.57
N GLU A 70 13.95 -2.27 23.65
CA GLU A 70 14.72 -1.20 24.27
C GLU A 70 15.05 -0.15 23.21
N ILE A 71 14.63 1.09 23.41
CA ILE A 71 14.84 2.16 22.43
C ILE A 71 15.19 3.47 23.15
N ASN A 72 16.15 4.21 22.56
CA ASN A 72 16.62 5.49 23.07
C ASN A 72 16.23 6.68 22.17
N ILE A 73 15.08 6.58 21.50
CA ILE A 73 14.53 7.65 20.66
C ILE A 73 13.43 8.36 21.44
N SER A 74 13.56 9.67 21.60
CA SER A 74 12.57 10.46 22.33
C SER A 74 11.21 10.42 21.64
N GLY A 75 10.17 10.05 22.39
CA GLY A 75 8.80 9.92 21.89
C GLY A 75 8.47 8.57 21.25
N ALA A 76 9.45 7.67 21.08
CA ALA A 76 9.20 6.31 20.64
C ALA A 76 8.78 5.42 21.81
N SER A 77 7.91 4.43 21.54
CA SER A 77 7.42 3.49 22.55
C SER A 77 8.38 2.33 22.77
N SER A 78 8.46 1.85 24.02
CA SER A 78 9.13 0.61 24.40
C SER A 78 8.37 -0.66 23.94
N TRP A 79 7.13 -0.51 23.50
CA TRP A 79 6.38 -1.52 22.77
C TRP A 79 6.24 -1.09 21.32
N HIS A 80 6.70 -1.91 20.37
CA HIS A 80 6.60 -1.67 18.95
C HIS A 80 5.38 -2.38 18.36
N ALA A 81 4.36 -1.61 18.02
CA ALA A 81 3.14 -2.17 17.39
C ALA A 81 3.26 -2.26 15.86
N ALA A 82 4.48 -2.46 15.36
CA ALA A 82 4.84 -2.41 13.96
C ALA A 82 5.98 -3.35 13.61
N THR A 83 6.27 -3.49 12.32
CA THR A 83 7.55 -3.93 11.80
C THR A 83 8.18 -2.78 11.03
N ASP A 84 9.43 -2.40 11.38
CA ASP A 84 10.19 -1.37 10.69
C ASP A 84 11.01 -1.98 9.55
N MET A 85 10.95 -1.36 8.37
CA MET A 85 11.57 -1.87 7.14
C MET A 85 12.28 -0.75 6.38
N GLN A 86 13.45 -1.06 5.79
CA GLN A 86 14.20 -0.12 4.94
C GLN A 86 15.15 -0.82 3.97
N HIS A 87 15.55 -0.14 2.91
CA HIS A 87 16.69 -0.53 2.07
C HIS A 87 17.96 0.14 2.58
N TRP A 88 18.96 -0.65 2.95
CA TRP A 88 20.26 -0.12 3.35
C TRP A 88 21.26 -0.19 2.18
N PRO A 89 22.09 0.84 1.93
CA PRO A 89 22.27 2.10 2.67
C PRO A 89 21.37 3.28 2.21
N ASN A 90 20.61 3.14 1.14
CA ASN A 90 19.78 4.20 0.54
C ASN A 90 18.33 4.01 0.97
N ASN A 91 18.04 4.36 2.20
CA ASN A 91 16.75 4.08 2.85
C ASN A 91 15.73 5.22 2.82
N CYS A 92 16.09 6.39 2.30
CA CYS A 92 15.15 7.51 2.10
C CYS A 92 14.60 7.52 0.67
N ASN A 93 13.35 7.97 0.53
CA ASN A 93 12.65 8.13 -0.74
C ASN A 93 12.37 6.82 -1.51
N ASP A 94 12.38 5.67 -0.83
CA ASP A 94 11.91 4.42 -1.41
C ASP A 94 10.39 4.45 -1.56
N PRO A 95 9.83 4.06 -2.70
CA PRO A 95 8.38 3.99 -2.88
C PRO A 95 7.73 3.05 -1.85
N ILE A 96 6.67 3.53 -1.21
CA ILE A 96 5.82 2.75 -0.32
C ILE A 96 4.52 2.41 -1.08
N TYR A 97 4.14 1.14 -1.04
CA TYR A 97 2.96 0.62 -1.70
C TYR A 97 1.90 0.21 -0.68
N ALA A 98 0.62 0.44 -1.01
CA ALA A 98 -0.48 -0.10 -0.25
C ALA A 98 -0.41 -1.64 -0.27
N ILE A 99 -0.36 -2.29 0.91
CA ILE A 99 -0.22 -3.75 0.97
C ILE A 99 -1.47 -4.48 0.54
N GLN A 100 -2.63 -3.85 0.69
CA GLN A 100 -3.94 -4.32 0.25
C GLN A 100 -4.81 -3.16 -0.21
N GLU A 101 -5.94 -3.48 -0.83
CA GLU A 101 -6.96 -2.51 -1.19
C GLU A 101 -7.59 -1.86 0.05
N GLY A 102 -8.15 -0.69 -0.12
CA GLY A 102 -8.92 -0.03 0.92
C GLY A 102 -9.11 1.46 0.67
N ARG A 103 -9.72 2.10 1.65
CA ARG A 103 -9.97 3.54 1.63
C ARG A 103 -9.02 4.27 2.57
N VAL A 104 -8.39 5.33 2.09
CA VAL A 104 -7.59 6.22 2.93
C VAL A 104 -8.50 6.93 3.92
N THR A 105 -8.31 6.66 5.21
CA THR A 105 -9.12 7.24 6.31
C THR A 105 -8.40 8.32 7.08
N PHE A 106 -7.07 8.35 6.99
CA PHE A 106 -6.26 9.34 7.68
C PHE A 106 -4.96 9.65 6.91
N THR A 107 -4.61 10.93 6.87
CA THR A 107 -3.28 11.43 6.48
C THR A 107 -2.86 12.48 7.51
N GLY A 108 -1.72 12.28 8.16
CA GLY A 108 -1.22 13.14 9.23
C GLY A 108 0.23 13.57 9.02
N THR A 109 0.84 14.14 10.05
CA THR A 109 2.21 14.67 9.97
C THR A 109 3.27 13.60 9.69
N PHE A 110 2.99 12.34 9.96
CA PHE A 110 3.91 11.23 9.73
C PHE A 110 3.20 9.89 9.51
N GLN A 111 1.90 9.88 9.23
CA GLN A 111 1.12 8.64 9.11
C GLN A 111 0.08 8.74 7.99
N VAL A 112 -0.05 7.66 7.22
CA VAL A 112 -1.19 7.36 6.35
C VAL A 112 -1.87 6.12 6.90
N THR A 113 -3.21 6.12 6.98
CA THR A 113 -4.00 4.94 7.35
C THR A 113 -4.99 4.60 6.26
N ILE A 114 -5.01 3.34 5.88
CA ILE A 114 -5.92 2.74 4.91
C ILE A 114 -6.79 1.74 5.64
N LYS A 115 -8.11 1.90 5.54
CA LYS A 115 -9.08 0.95 6.08
C LYS A 115 -9.44 -0.07 5.02
N HIS A 116 -9.17 -1.35 5.29
CA HIS A 116 -9.57 -2.48 4.46
C HIS A 116 -11.10 -2.66 4.47
N PRO A 117 -11.74 -3.17 3.38
CA PRO A 117 -13.17 -3.48 3.36
C PRO A 117 -13.65 -4.37 4.50
N ASP A 118 -12.81 -5.29 4.98
CA ASP A 118 -13.09 -6.14 6.14
C ASP A 118 -12.99 -5.42 7.50
N GLY A 119 -12.75 -4.10 7.51
CA GLY A 119 -12.88 -3.25 8.69
C GLY A 119 -11.61 -3.03 9.52
N TYR A 120 -10.50 -3.72 9.25
CA TYR A 120 -9.21 -3.45 9.91
C TYR A 120 -8.45 -2.29 9.26
N ASP A 121 -7.51 -1.71 10.00
CA ASP A 121 -6.71 -0.57 9.56
C ASP A 121 -5.24 -0.98 9.31
N ILE A 122 -4.69 -0.51 8.20
CA ILE A 122 -3.28 -0.62 7.86
C ILE A 122 -2.68 0.78 7.89
N SER A 123 -1.64 0.99 8.71
CA SER A 123 -1.00 2.30 8.85
C SER A 123 0.46 2.24 8.43
N TYR A 124 0.88 3.28 7.73
CA TYR A 124 2.21 3.48 7.17
C TYR A 124 2.78 4.75 7.78
N LEU A 125 3.88 4.66 8.52
CA LEU A 125 4.41 5.79 9.28
C LEU A 125 5.75 6.29 8.72
N HIS A 126 6.12 7.47 9.19
CA HIS A 126 7.37 8.18 8.98
C HIS A 126 7.57 8.81 7.59
N MET A 127 6.58 8.76 6.69
CA MET A 127 6.58 9.59 5.48
C MET A 127 6.55 11.09 5.86
N TRP A 128 7.20 11.94 5.07
CA TRP A 128 6.98 13.38 5.16
C TRP A 128 5.62 13.72 4.54
N PRO A 129 4.86 14.70 5.10
CA PRO A 129 3.54 15.06 4.56
C PRO A 129 3.55 15.44 3.07
N GLU A 130 4.61 16.11 2.62
CA GLU A 130 4.81 16.53 1.23
C GLU A 130 5.07 15.38 0.26
N ASP A 131 5.49 14.24 0.77
CA ASP A 131 5.79 13.04 -0.02
C ASP A 131 4.63 12.03 -0.06
N VAL A 132 3.55 12.32 0.67
CA VAL A 132 2.30 11.53 0.61
C VAL A 132 1.54 11.92 -0.64
N ILE A 133 1.22 10.95 -1.49
CA ILE A 133 0.56 11.16 -2.79
C ILE A 133 -0.91 10.74 -2.83
N VAL A 134 -1.48 10.36 -1.69
CA VAL A 134 -2.89 10.02 -1.52
C VAL A 134 -3.57 10.97 -0.54
N SER A 135 -4.89 11.08 -0.62
CA SER A 135 -5.73 11.95 0.21
C SER A 135 -6.80 11.16 0.94
N VAL A 136 -7.26 11.67 2.09
CA VAL A 136 -8.40 11.07 2.80
C VAL A 136 -9.60 10.97 1.88
N GLY A 137 -10.16 9.77 1.78
CA GLY A 137 -11.29 9.44 0.91
C GLY A 137 -10.92 8.71 -0.37
N ASP A 138 -9.64 8.69 -0.75
CA ASP A 138 -9.18 7.94 -1.93
C ASP A 138 -9.33 6.43 -1.70
N GLU A 139 -9.75 5.72 -2.75
CA GLU A 139 -9.70 4.27 -2.82
C GLU A 139 -8.35 3.87 -3.42
N VAL A 140 -7.67 2.92 -2.79
CA VAL A 140 -6.39 2.39 -3.24
C VAL A 140 -6.49 0.89 -3.48
N THR A 141 -5.66 0.38 -4.40
CA THR A 141 -5.52 -1.05 -4.67
C THR A 141 -4.20 -1.57 -4.11
N ALA A 142 -4.10 -2.88 -3.90
CA ALA A 142 -2.83 -3.52 -3.56
C ALA A 142 -1.74 -3.16 -4.59
N GLY A 143 -0.54 -2.82 -4.13
CA GLY A 143 0.57 -2.39 -4.98
C GLY A 143 0.50 -0.95 -5.48
N GLN A 144 -0.54 -0.18 -5.14
CA GLN A 144 -0.60 1.23 -5.50
C GLN A 144 0.42 2.03 -4.68
N PRO A 145 1.25 2.89 -5.30
CA PRO A 145 2.12 3.81 -4.55
C PRO A 145 1.30 4.79 -3.72
N ILE A 146 1.71 5.03 -2.46
CA ILE A 146 1.05 5.94 -1.53
C ILE A 146 1.96 7.06 -1.01
N GLY A 147 3.27 6.94 -1.20
CA GLY A 147 4.30 7.88 -0.80
C GLY A 147 5.68 7.26 -0.84
N VAL A 148 6.62 7.81 -0.09
CA VAL A 148 7.99 7.29 0.00
C VAL A 148 8.47 7.25 1.46
N THR A 149 9.48 6.41 1.73
CA THR A 149 10.10 6.33 3.07
C THR A 149 10.73 7.65 3.47
N GLY A 150 10.50 8.05 4.70
CA GLY A 150 11.00 9.29 5.29
C GLY A 150 11.43 9.09 6.75
N ASN A 151 11.68 10.20 7.44
CA ASN A 151 12.13 10.24 8.83
C ASN A 151 11.30 11.24 9.65
N SER A 152 10.00 11.36 9.37
CA SER A 152 9.13 12.28 10.10
C SER A 152 8.65 11.67 11.44
N GLY A 153 8.28 12.51 12.41
CA GLY A 153 7.86 12.04 13.73
C GLY A 153 9.01 11.45 14.58
N PRO A 154 8.70 10.62 15.60
CA PRO A 154 9.71 10.02 16.49
C PRO A 154 10.42 8.84 15.79
N SER A 155 11.42 9.15 14.99
CA SER A 155 12.19 8.22 14.17
C SER A 155 13.69 8.50 14.26
N GLY A 156 14.50 7.47 14.12
CA GLY A 156 15.97 7.54 14.18
C GLY A 156 16.65 7.60 12.80
N GLY A 157 15.89 7.43 11.72
CA GLY A 157 16.38 7.40 10.34
C GLY A 157 15.24 7.02 9.38
N CYS A 158 15.45 7.19 8.08
CA CYS A 158 14.41 6.86 7.10
C CYS A 158 14.08 5.37 7.13
N HIS A 159 12.81 5.05 7.28
CA HIS A 159 12.26 3.70 7.21
C HIS A 159 10.73 3.77 7.03
N LEU A 160 10.13 2.64 6.80
CA LEU A 160 8.69 2.42 6.93
C LEU A 160 8.42 1.70 8.25
N ASP A 161 7.54 2.24 9.09
CA ASP A 161 6.89 1.56 10.22
C ASP A 161 5.51 1.11 9.71
N LEU A 162 5.31 -0.21 9.57
CA LEU A 162 4.05 -0.80 9.10
C LEU A 162 3.27 -1.35 10.28
N ARG A 163 2.01 -0.92 10.43
CA ARG A 163 1.10 -1.34 11.51
C ARG A 163 -0.19 -1.92 10.99
N ILE A 164 -0.67 -2.95 11.66
CA ILE A 164 -1.97 -3.56 11.38
C ILE A 164 -2.80 -3.57 12.66
N ASN A 165 -3.93 -2.87 12.65
CA ASN A 165 -4.89 -2.81 13.75
C ASN A 165 -6.18 -3.51 13.34
N VAL A 166 -6.49 -4.61 13.99
CA VAL A 166 -7.66 -5.44 13.67
C VAL A 166 -8.93 -5.06 14.43
N ALA A 167 -8.96 -3.88 15.07
CA ALA A 167 -10.20 -3.34 15.64
C ALA A 167 -11.27 -3.18 14.54
N GLY A 168 -12.43 -3.77 14.72
CA GLY A 168 -13.52 -3.75 13.73
C GLY A 168 -13.39 -4.75 12.59
N ASN A 169 -12.36 -5.62 12.63
CA ASN A 169 -12.17 -6.69 11.66
C ASN A 169 -13.41 -7.62 11.59
N THR A 170 -13.79 -7.97 10.36
CA THR A 170 -14.87 -8.94 10.08
C THR A 170 -14.39 -10.19 9.34
N ASN A 171 -13.08 -10.25 9.00
CA ASN A 171 -12.47 -11.41 8.35
C ASN A 171 -12.06 -12.45 9.38
N PRO A 172 -12.72 -13.63 9.42
CA PRO A 172 -12.44 -14.65 10.45
C PRO A 172 -11.02 -15.26 10.32
N GLN A 173 -10.33 -15.09 9.20
CA GLN A 173 -8.95 -15.54 9.04
C GLN A 173 -8.02 -14.82 10.02
N LEU A 174 -8.30 -13.55 10.35
CA LEU A 174 -7.49 -12.76 11.26
C LEU A 174 -7.72 -13.08 12.74
N ASP A 175 -8.78 -13.84 13.08
CA ASP A 175 -9.11 -14.19 14.47
C ASP A 175 -8.06 -15.08 15.13
N SER A 176 -7.19 -15.71 14.34
CA SER A 176 -6.07 -16.53 14.82
C SER A 176 -4.86 -15.71 15.25
N LEU A 177 -4.80 -14.42 14.91
CA LEU A 177 -3.66 -13.55 15.24
C LEU A 177 -3.68 -13.16 16.73
N VAL A 178 -2.51 -13.16 17.35
CA VAL A 178 -2.35 -12.74 18.75
C VAL A 178 -2.39 -11.22 18.81
N LEU A 179 -3.23 -10.70 19.69
CA LEU A 179 -3.37 -9.25 19.86
C LEU A 179 -2.30 -8.70 20.81
N SER A 180 -1.81 -7.50 20.51
CA SER A 180 -0.73 -6.81 21.24
C SER A 180 -0.94 -6.76 22.76
N GLN A 181 -2.17 -6.54 23.22
CA GLN A 181 -2.48 -6.53 24.65
C GLN A 181 -2.35 -7.92 25.32
N ALA A 182 -2.53 -9.01 24.57
CA ALA A 182 -2.30 -10.36 25.06
C ALA A 182 -0.81 -10.69 25.22
N GLU A 183 0.05 -9.97 24.49
CA GLU A 183 1.51 -10.08 24.54
C GLU A 183 2.15 -9.07 25.51
N GLY A 184 1.34 -8.26 26.20
CA GLY A 184 1.80 -7.35 27.27
C GLY A 184 1.88 -5.88 26.90
N SER A 185 1.41 -5.47 25.70
CA SER A 185 1.27 -4.07 25.36
C SER A 185 0.25 -3.39 26.27
N ARG A 186 0.57 -2.19 26.76
CA ARG A 186 -0.34 -1.34 27.55
C ARG A 186 -0.95 -0.21 26.74
N ASP A 187 -0.19 0.30 25.77
CA ASP A 187 -0.53 1.52 25.05
C ASP A 187 -1.14 1.22 23.67
N TYR A 188 -0.87 0.04 23.13
CA TYR A 188 -1.39 -0.41 21.84
C TYR A 188 -2.37 -1.56 22.04
N VAL A 189 -3.59 -1.40 21.55
CA VAL A 189 -4.67 -2.39 21.67
C VAL A 189 -5.15 -2.79 20.27
N ASN A 190 -5.38 -4.08 20.07
CA ASN A 190 -5.82 -4.67 18.81
C ASN A 190 -4.82 -4.57 17.66
N PHE A 191 -3.56 -4.28 17.92
CA PHE A 191 -2.51 -4.45 16.95
C PHE A 191 -2.06 -5.91 16.89
N VAL A 192 -1.62 -6.33 15.72
CA VAL A 192 -1.09 -7.68 15.48
C VAL A 192 0.28 -7.57 14.83
N ASN A 193 1.09 -8.62 14.97
CA ASN A 193 2.38 -8.70 14.33
C ASN A 193 2.23 -8.71 12.79
N PRO A 194 2.79 -7.74 12.05
CA PRO A 194 2.71 -7.71 10.59
C PRO A 194 3.31 -8.95 9.90
N GLU A 195 4.36 -9.54 10.45
CA GLU A 195 4.94 -10.77 9.90
C GLU A 195 3.98 -11.97 10.07
N ALA A 196 3.31 -12.07 11.21
CA ALA A 196 2.29 -13.08 11.43
C ALA A 196 1.07 -12.86 10.50
N PHE A 197 0.73 -11.60 10.23
CA PHE A 197 -0.31 -11.26 9.25
C PHE A 197 0.10 -11.73 7.84
N TYR A 198 1.32 -11.45 7.38
CA TYR A 198 1.81 -11.95 6.08
C TYR A 198 1.82 -13.47 6.03
N ALA A 199 2.23 -14.14 7.09
CA ALA A 199 2.26 -15.60 7.17
C ALA A 199 0.88 -16.26 6.99
N LEU A 200 -0.23 -15.60 7.37
CA LEU A 200 -1.59 -16.10 7.10
C LEU A 200 -1.91 -16.20 5.60
N TYR A 201 -1.26 -15.38 4.79
CA TYR A 201 -1.42 -15.35 3.33
C TYR A 201 -0.34 -16.17 2.60
N GLY A 202 0.54 -16.84 3.35
CA GLY A 202 1.60 -17.69 2.81
C GLY A 202 2.81 -16.92 2.27
N MET A 203 3.03 -15.71 2.78
CA MET A 203 4.12 -14.82 2.40
C MET A 203 5.22 -14.78 3.47
#